data_ce0af2100b91e8ecebe3110839f9d4fa
#
_entry.id   ce0af2100b91e8ecebe3110839f9d4fa
#
_cell.length_a   1.000
_cell.length_b   1.000
_cell.length_c   1.000
_cell.angle_alpha   90.00
_cell.angle_beta   90.00
_cell.angle_gamma   90.00
#
_symmetry.space_group_name_H-M   'P 1'
#
loop_
_entity.id
_entity.type
_entity.pdbx_description
1 polymer ?
#
loop_
_entity_poly.entity_id
_entity_poly.type
_entity_poly.pdbx_seq_one_letter_code
_entity_poly.pdbx_strand_id
1 'polypeptide(L)'
;FAIPLNCWHQHFNASGQEAARFVAVTNAPPMFNVYEDPEFVFNTSYDFAGRFNGEPDYFAAKDETDGFKLVTNFVPDAVNLPLITAKERGAGGGHIRFNFAKSSMNAHISQFPIGTYKKGHRHGPGAHVIILSGEGYSLMWPDGEEPRYYPWEVGTMIVPPNMWWHQHFNTGPTPSRYLAFKYEGVAVRNAQGVPKSWISARIGGDQIDYADESQAVRSRFTDALSEQELVHDMDQFYEAEVPDLPPKPAGAE
;
A
#
# COMPACT_ATOMS: atom_id res chain seq x y z
N PHE A 1 7.95 12.64 -4.38
CA PHE A 1 9.08 13.32 -3.71
C PHE A 1 8.73 13.70 -2.27
N ALA A 2 9.75 13.80 -1.43
CA ALA A 2 9.62 14.22 -0.03
C ALA A 2 10.29 15.58 0.17
N ILE A 3 9.51 16.54 0.62
CA ILE A 3 10.05 17.86 0.99
C ILE A 3 10.80 17.74 2.31
N PRO A 4 12.00 18.33 2.43
CA PRO A 4 12.70 18.35 3.70
C PRO A 4 11.86 19.01 4.81
N LEU A 5 11.98 18.47 6.03
CA LEU A 5 11.22 18.97 7.17
C LEU A 5 11.53 20.45 7.45
N ASN A 6 10.49 21.25 7.59
CA ASN A 6 10.53 22.69 7.82
C ASN A 6 11.31 23.52 6.80
N CYS A 7 11.35 23.07 5.54
CA CYS A 7 11.98 23.81 4.46
C CYS A 7 10.96 24.58 3.64
N TRP A 8 11.26 25.85 3.37
CA TRP A 8 10.50 26.64 2.41
C TRP A 8 10.55 25.96 1.04
N HIS A 9 9.40 25.88 0.38
CA HIS A 9 9.27 25.23 -0.93
C HIS A 9 8.17 25.86 -1.76
N GLN A 10 8.28 25.71 -3.07
CA GLN A 10 7.29 26.18 -4.05
C GLN A 10 7.09 25.13 -5.13
N HIS A 11 5.88 25.08 -5.68
CA HIS A 11 5.56 24.24 -6.83
C HIS A 11 5.19 25.14 -8.01
N PHE A 12 5.74 24.84 -9.17
CA PHE A 12 5.50 25.57 -10.39
C PHE A 12 4.89 24.64 -11.44
N ASN A 13 3.77 25.03 -12.03
CA ASN A 13 3.24 24.35 -13.20
C ASN A 13 4.00 24.84 -14.44
N ALA A 14 4.78 23.94 -15.06
CA ALA A 14 5.54 24.27 -16.27
C ALA A 14 4.70 24.22 -17.54
N SER A 15 3.45 23.70 -17.50
CA SER A 15 2.52 23.74 -18.62
C SER A 15 1.79 25.10 -18.67
N GLY A 16 1.76 25.73 -19.83
CA GLY A 16 0.91 26.90 -20.08
C GLY A 16 -0.52 26.55 -20.53
N GLN A 17 -0.83 25.27 -20.71
CA GLN A 17 -2.11 24.80 -21.29
C GLN A 17 -2.86 23.84 -20.38
N GLU A 18 -2.18 23.10 -19.52
CA GLU A 18 -2.78 22.06 -18.67
C GLU A 18 -2.60 22.40 -17.20
N ALA A 19 -3.62 22.11 -16.39
CA ALA A 19 -3.55 22.28 -14.95
C ALA A 19 -2.70 21.16 -14.32
N ALA A 20 -1.76 21.54 -13.42
CA ALA A 20 -1.09 20.56 -12.57
C ALA A 20 -1.98 20.20 -11.38
N ARG A 21 -2.08 18.90 -11.09
CA ARG A 21 -2.76 18.38 -9.89
C ARG A 21 -1.81 17.48 -9.12
N PHE A 22 -1.75 17.64 -7.82
CA PHE A 22 -0.95 16.79 -6.95
C PHE A 22 -1.70 16.44 -5.68
N VAL A 23 -1.26 15.36 -5.02
CA VAL A 23 -1.71 14.94 -3.70
C VAL A 23 -0.53 15.03 -2.75
N ALA A 24 -0.75 15.65 -1.60
CA ALA A 24 0.22 15.71 -0.52
C ALA A 24 -0.29 14.90 0.68
N VAL A 25 0.58 14.10 1.27
CA VAL A 25 0.32 13.36 2.50
C VAL A 25 1.28 13.86 3.57
N THR A 26 0.75 14.22 4.73
CA THR A 26 1.51 14.79 5.83
C THR A 26 1.22 14.11 7.15
N ASN A 27 2.17 14.16 8.09
CA ASN A 27 2.03 13.75 9.47
C ASN A 27 1.67 14.91 10.42
N ALA A 28 1.32 16.10 9.89
CA ALA A 28 0.97 17.26 10.70
C ALA A 28 -0.19 17.02 11.69
N PRO A 29 -1.30 16.32 11.33
CA PRO A 29 -2.41 16.11 12.26
C PRO A 29 -2.03 15.46 13.60
N PRO A 30 -1.28 14.34 13.66
CA PRO A 30 -0.85 13.79 14.95
C PRO A 30 0.12 14.72 15.71
N MET A 31 0.96 15.48 15.03
CA MET A 31 1.81 16.47 15.69
C MET A 31 0.98 17.59 16.30
N PHE A 32 -0.04 18.05 15.58
CA PHE A 32 -0.98 19.04 16.09
C PHE A 32 -1.73 18.53 17.32
N ASN A 33 -2.20 17.29 17.31
CA ASN A 33 -2.88 16.68 18.45
C ASN A 33 -1.98 16.50 19.68
N VAL A 34 -0.67 16.36 19.48
CA VAL A 34 0.30 16.24 20.59
C VAL A 34 0.63 17.59 21.22
N TYR A 35 0.85 18.61 20.40
CA TYR A 35 1.32 19.90 20.89
C TYR A 35 0.21 20.91 21.11
N GLU A 36 -0.93 20.76 20.43
CA GLU A 36 -2.10 21.68 20.47
C GLU A 36 -1.74 23.16 20.24
N ASP A 37 -0.62 23.40 19.59
CA ASP A 37 -0.05 24.72 19.32
C ASP A 37 0.27 24.88 17.84
N PRO A 38 -0.55 25.62 17.07
CA PRO A 38 -0.31 25.83 15.65
C PRO A 38 0.96 26.64 15.38
N GLU A 39 1.34 27.55 16.25
CA GLU A 39 2.55 28.34 16.09
C GLU A 39 3.80 27.45 16.18
N PHE A 40 3.83 26.55 17.16
CA PHE A 40 4.92 25.58 17.30
C PHE A 40 5.00 24.62 16.12
N VAL A 41 3.87 24.11 15.64
CA VAL A 41 3.81 23.08 14.59
C VAL A 41 4.14 23.67 13.21
N PHE A 42 3.64 24.86 12.88
CA PHE A 42 3.71 25.42 11.53
C PHE A 42 4.70 26.59 11.37
N ASN A 43 5.06 27.26 12.45
CA ASN A 43 5.92 28.45 12.42
C ASN A 43 7.21 28.28 13.25
N THR A 44 7.56 27.06 13.61
CA THR A 44 8.84 26.81 14.31
C THR A 44 10.02 27.31 13.48
N SER A 45 10.92 28.04 14.11
CA SER A 45 12.16 28.51 13.48
C SER A 45 13.30 27.48 13.53
N TYR A 46 13.05 26.30 14.11
CA TYR A 46 14.09 25.29 14.24
C TYR A 46 14.50 24.74 12.89
N ASP A 47 15.80 24.74 12.64
CA ASP A 47 16.40 24.15 11.45
C ASP A 47 16.73 22.66 11.71
N PHE A 48 16.09 21.79 10.94
CA PHE A 48 16.29 20.35 11.02
C PHE A 48 17.50 19.90 10.20
N ALA A 49 18.67 20.49 10.39
CA ALA A 49 19.91 20.23 9.65
C ALA A 49 20.31 18.75 9.64
N GLY A 50 19.94 17.97 10.64
CA GLY A 50 20.11 16.50 10.66
C GLY A 50 19.23 15.75 9.65
N ARG A 51 18.20 16.39 9.09
CA ARG A 51 17.32 15.85 8.04
C ARG A 51 17.72 16.31 6.65
N PHE A 52 18.08 17.59 6.53
CA PHE A 52 18.52 18.22 5.30
C PHE A 52 19.43 19.42 5.65
N ASN A 53 20.58 19.48 5.04
CA ASN A 53 21.55 20.56 5.21
C ASN A 53 22.05 21.11 3.86
N GLY A 54 21.14 21.17 2.88
CA GLY A 54 21.45 21.71 1.56
C GLY A 54 22.18 20.75 0.63
N GLU A 55 22.09 19.44 0.86
CA GLU A 55 22.70 18.43 -0.01
C GLU A 55 22.19 18.59 -1.45
N PRO A 56 23.09 18.80 -2.44
CA PRO A 56 22.68 19.06 -3.82
C PRO A 56 22.03 17.85 -4.50
N ASP A 57 22.28 16.66 -3.99
CA ASP A 57 21.74 15.38 -4.48
C ASP A 57 20.50 14.89 -3.72
N TYR A 58 19.91 15.73 -2.86
CA TYR A 58 18.74 15.34 -2.05
C TYR A 58 17.60 14.77 -2.90
N PHE A 59 17.34 15.34 -4.07
CA PHE A 59 16.35 14.88 -5.05
C PHE A 59 16.95 14.06 -6.20
N ALA A 60 18.18 13.59 -6.07
CA ALA A 60 18.70 12.65 -7.05
C ALA A 60 17.89 11.35 -7.03
N ALA A 61 17.53 10.86 -8.22
CA ALA A 61 16.90 9.55 -8.35
C ALA A 61 17.87 8.46 -7.89
N LYS A 62 17.35 7.50 -7.11
CA LYS A 62 18.12 6.35 -6.63
C LYS A 62 17.37 5.08 -7.03
N ASP A 63 18.11 4.05 -7.36
CA ASP A 63 17.62 2.76 -7.82
C ASP A 63 18.16 1.56 -7.02
N GLU A 64 19.12 1.80 -6.12
CA GLU A 64 19.64 0.76 -5.23
C GLU A 64 18.62 0.43 -4.13
N THR A 65 18.29 -0.85 -4.03
CA THR A 65 17.34 -1.36 -3.04
C THR A 65 18.02 -2.25 -2.00
N ASP A 66 17.53 -2.18 -0.77
CA ASP A 66 17.80 -3.15 0.29
C ASP A 66 16.54 -4.03 0.44
N GLY A 67 16.56 -5.21 -0.17
CA GLY A 67 15.37 -6.06 -0.33
C GLY A 67 14.26 -5.29 -1.06
N PHE A 68 13.08 -5.18 -0.45
CA PHE A 68 11.96 -4.43 -1.01
C PHE A 68 12.01 -2.92 -0.75
N LYS A 69 13.10 -2.40 -0.17
CA LYS A 69 13.17 -1.02 0.31
C LYS A 69 14.09 -0.17 -0.57
N LEU A 70 13.58 0.92 -1.09
CA LEU A 70 14.32 1.97 -1.78
C LEU A 70 14.42 3.19 -0.86
N VAL A 71 15.64 3.58 -0.50
CA VAL A 71 15.91 4.79 0.28
C VAL A 71 16.11 5.95 -0.68
N THR A 72 15.10 6.79 -0.82
CA THR A 72 15.11 7.91 -1.78
C THR A 72 14.24 9.05 -1.28
N ASN A 73 14.48 10.24 -1.80
CA ASN A 73 13.62 11.42 -1.59
C ASN A 73 12.85 11.80 -2.86
N PHE A 74 13.18 11.15 -3.97
CA PHE A 74 12.57 11.45 -5.26
C PHE A 74 12.40 10.18 -6.10
N VAL A 75 11.20 9.98 -6.62
CA VAL A 75 10.86 8.95 -7.59
C VAL A 75 10.36 9.65 -8.84
N PRO A 76 11.15 9.69 -9.92
CA PRO A 76 10.81 10.47 -11.12
C PRO A 76 9.59 9.92 -11.87
N ASP A 77 9.40 8.61 -11.86
CA ASP A 77 8.29 7.93 -12.53
C ASP A 77 7.76 6.76 -11.68
N ALA A 78 6.68 7.00 -10.97
CA ALA A 78 6.04 5.98 -10.14
C ALA A 78 5.23 4.96 -10.96
N VAL A 79 4.81 5.34 -12.17
CA VAL A 79 4.00 4.48 -13.04
C VAL A 79 4.84 3.38 -13.65
N ASN A 80 6.07 3.68 -14.09
CA ASN A 80 6.94 2.74 -14.78
C ASN A 80 8.10 2.20 -13.93
N LEU A 81 8.18 2.59 -12.66
CA LEU A 81 9.24 2.10 -11.76
C LEU A 81 9.28 0.57 -11.72
N PRO A 82 10.45 -0.08 -11.97
CA PRO A 82 10.61 -1.51 -11.80
C PRO A 82 10.27 -1.96 -10.37
N LEU A 83 9.55 -3.07 -10.23
CA LEU A 83 9.15 -3.63 -8.96
C LEU A 83 9.81 -4.99 -8.72
N ILE A 84 9.95 -5.35 -7.46
CA ILE A 84 10.48 -6.63 -7.02
C ILE A 84 9.30 -7.60 -6.83
N THR A 85 9.41 -8.82 -7.32
CA THR A 85 8.36 -9.84 -7.15
C THR A 85 8.14 -10.15 -5.67
N ALA A 86 6.90 -10.09 -5.22
CA ALA A 86 6.48 -10.31 -3.84
C ALA A 86 5.44 -11.44 -3.76
N LYS A 87 5.91 -12.69 -3.82
CA LYS A 87 5.05 -13.90 -3.85
C LYS A 87 4.12 -13.99 -2.64
N GLU A 88 4.58 -13.53 -1.48
CA GLU A 88 3.83 -13.57 -0.21
C GLU A 88 2.56 -12.71 -0.24
N ARG A 89 2.53 -11.73 -1.16
CA ARG A 89 1.41 -10.77 -1.28
C ARG A 89 0.33 -11.22 -2.25
N GLY A 90 0.52 -12.33 -2.91
CA GLY A 90 -0.44 -12.92 -3.84
C GLY A 90 0.01 -12.96 -5.29
N ALA A 91 -0.87 -13.40 -6.15
CA ALA A 91 -0.68 -13.80 -7.54
C ALA A 91 0.22 -12.86 -8.37
N GLY A 92 1.47 -13.27 -8.62
CA GLY A 92 2.39 -12.58 -9.52
C GLY A 92 2.74 -11.13 -9.17
N GLY A 93 2.43 -10.69 -7.94
CA GLY A 93 2.52 -9.29 -7.54
C GLY A 93 3.95 -8.75 -7.45
N GLY A 94 4.13 -7.49 -7.88
CA GLY A 94 5.33 -6.69 -7.65
C GLY A 94 5.15 -5.72 -6.49
N HIS A 95 6.25 -5.43 -5.79
CA HIS A 95 6.23 -4.53 -4.63
C HIS A 95 7.56 -3.78 -4.50
N ILE A 96 7.50 -2.52 -4.05
CA ILE A 96 8.65 -1.75 -3.58
C ILE A 96 8.18 -0.78 -2.50
N ARG A 97 8.99 -0.60 -1.46
CA ARG A 97 8.75 0.36 -0.37
C ARG A 97 9.72 1.51 -0.47
N PHE A 98 9.24 2.70 -0.22
CA PHE A 98 10.07 3.90 -0.15
C PHE A 98 10.30 4.31 1.29
N ASN A 99 11.54 4.72 1.59
CA ASN A 99 11.85 5.45 2.80
C ASN A 99 12.29 6.85 2.37
N PHE A 100 11.43 7.83 2.63
CA PHE A 100 11.63 9.22 2.24
C PHE A 100 12.20 10.05 3.38
N ALA A 101 13.26 10.80 3.11
CA ALA A 101 13.77 11.90 3.95
C ALA A 101 13.94 11.54 5.44
N LYS A 102 14.17 10.26 5.77
CA LYS A 102 14.15 9.77 7.17
C LYS A 102 12.86 10.19 7.90
N SER A 103 11.76 10.34 7.17
CA SER A 103 10.46 10.78 7.67
C SER A 103 9.73 9.64 8.41
N SER A 104 8.75 10.02 9.23
CA SER A 104 7.77 9.09 9.80
C SER A 104 6.70 8.65 8.78
N MET A 105 6.71 9.22 7.58
CA MET A 105 5.86 8.80 6.46
C MET A 105 6.67 7.94 5.51
N ASN A 106 6.08 6.84 5.06
CA ASN A 106 6.61 6.06 3.97
C ASN A 106 5.55 5.81 2.90
N ALA A 107 5.98 5.26 1.78
CA ALA A 107 5.09 4.83 0.74
C ALA A 107 5.51 3.45 0.21
N HIS A 108 4.61 2.81 -0.53
CA HIS A 108 4.97 1.66 -1.32
C HIS A 108 4.17 1.65 -2.63
N ILE A 109 4.78 1.11 -3.66
CA ILE A 109 4.08 0.76 -4.90
C ILE A 109 3.84 -0.75 -4.89
N SER A 110 2.66 -1.13 -5.32
CA SER A 110 2.29 -2.51 -5.56
C SER A 110 1.62 -2.62 -6.91
N GLN A 111 1.92 -3.71 -7.61
CA GLN A 111 1.29 -4.04 -8.89
C GLN A 111 0.86 -5.50 -8.91
N PHE A 112 -0.21 -5.80 -9.61
CA PHE A 112 -0.66 -7.16 -9.87
C PHE A 112 -1.15 -7.31 -11.32
N PRO A 113 -0.91 -8.48 -11.93
CA PRO A 113 -1.18 -8.73 -13.34
C PRO A 113 -2.68 -8.66 -13.68
N ILE A 114 -2.97 -8.67 -14.98
CA ILE A 114 -4.33 -8.84 -15.52
C ILE A 114 -4.90 -10.18 -15.02
N GLY A 115 -6.18 -10.21 -14.70
CA GLY A 115 -6.87 -11.42 -14.27
C GLY A 115 -6.40 -11.97 -12.93
N THR A 116 -5.76 -11.14 -12.10
CA THR A 116 -5.29 -11.54 -10.75
C THR A 116 -5.77 -10.57 -9.67
N TYR A 117 -5.67 -11.01 -8.44
CA TYR A 117 -5.94 -10.20 -7.27
C TYR A 117 -5.05 -10.57 -6.09
N LYS A 118 -5.01 -9.69 -5.11
CA LYS A 118 -4.16 -9.86 -3.92
C LYS A 118 -4.86 -10.66 -2.84
N LYS A 119 -4.07 -11.33 -1.99
CA LYS A 119 -4.60 -11.94 -0.76
C LYS A 119 -5.27 -10.89 0.12
N GLY A 120 -6.42 -11.24 0.67
CA GLY A 120 -7.10 -10.44 1.68
C GLY A 120 -6.21 -10.27 2.90
N HIS A 121 -6.14 -9.05 3.44
CA HIS A 121 -5.33 -8.78 4.61
C HIS A 121 -5.86 -7.57 5.36
N ARG A 122 -5.40 -7.40 6.60
CA ARG A 122 -5.69 -6.22 7.41
C ARG A 122 -4.44 -5.68 8.08
N HIS A 123 -4.46 -4.42 8.38
CA HIS A 123 -3.42 -3.75 9.16
C HIS A 123 -3.91 -2.41 9.69
N GLY A 124 -3.20 -1.86 10.64
CA GLY A 124 -3.39 -0.51 11.15
C GLY A 124 -2.09 0.28 11.12
N PRO A 125 -2.18 1.60 11.15
CA PRO A 125 -3.28 2.43 10.63
C PRO A 125 -3.41 2.31 9.11
N GLY A 126 -4.56 2.71 8.57
CA GLY A 126 -4.88 2.60 7.14
C GLY A 126 -3.85 3.28 6.23
N ALA A 127 -3.74 2.79 5.00
CA ALA A 127 -2.93 3.40 3.96
C ALA A 127 -3.81 4.25 3.04
N HIS A 128 -3.30 5.40 2.58
CA HIS A 128 -3.92 6.17 1.51
C HIS A 128 -3.45 5.59 0.18
N VAL A 129 -4.32 4.79 -0.44
CA VAL A 129 -4.04 4.06 -1.68
C VAL A 129 -4.52 4.89 -2.87
N ILE A 130 -3.62 5.20 -3.80
CA ILE A 130 -3.89 5.96 -5.02
C ILE A 130 -3.64 5.06 -6.22
N ILE A 131 -4.63 4.89 -7.08
CA ILE A 131 -4.51 4.06 -8.28
C ILE A 131 -3.71 4.81 -9.34
N LEU A 132 -2.61 4.20 -9.80
CA LEU A 132 -1.72 4.75 -10.83
C LEU A 132 -2.00 4.17 -12.22
N SER A 133 -2.43 2.91 -12.30
CA SER A 133 -2.84 2.25 -13.55
C SER A 133 -3.83 1.13 -13.28
N GLY A 134 -4.58 0.75 -14.34
CA GLY A 134 -5.59 -0.29 -14.27
C GLY A 134 -6.91 0.19 -13.67
N GLU A 135 -7.85 -0.73 -13.62
CA GLU A 135 -9.18 -0.58 -13.05
C GLU A 135 -9.64 -1.86 -12.36
N GLY A 136 -10.61 -1.74 -11.47
CA GLY A 136 -11.11 -2.88 -10.74
C GLY A 136 -11.90 -2.49 -9.50
N TYR A 137 -11.82 -3.29 -8.47
CA TYR A 137 -12.51 -3.00 -7.22
C TYR A 137 -11.72 -3.48 -5.98
N SER A 138 -12.12 -2.97 -4.84
CA SER A 138 -11.69 -3.49 -3.54
C SER A 138 -12.89 -4.05 -2.79
N LEU A 139 -12.66 -5.13 -2.08
CA LEU A 139 -13.54 -5.57 -1.00
C LEU A 139 -12.95 -5.08 0.32
N MET A 140 -13.79 -4.48 1.18
CA MET A 140 -13.38 -4.04 2.51
C MET A 140 -14.48 -4.37 3.52
N TRP A 141 -14.10 -4.93 4.68
CA TRP A 141 -15.05 -5.32 5.71
C TRP A 141 -14.44 -5.38 7.11
N PRO A 142 -15.18 -5.04 8.17
CA PRO A 142 -14.75 -5.30 9.53
C PRO A 142 -14.76 -6.81 9.82
N ASP A 143 -14.06 -7.22 10.85
CA ASP A 143 -14.01 -8.62 11.25
C ASP A 143 -15.42 -9.15 11.59
N GLY A 144 -15.80 -10.30 11.04
CA GLY A 144 -17.10 -10.92 11.26
C GLY A 144 -18.27 -10.36 10.43
N GLU A 145 -18.02 -9.41 9.53
CA GLU A 145 -19.04 -8.88 8.62
C GLU A 145 -18.82 -9.30 7.17
N GLU A 146 -19.83 -9.07 6.31
CA GLU A 146 -19.74 -9.36 4.88
C GLU A 146 -18.91 -8.30 4.14
N PRO A 147 -18.14 -8.71 3.10
CA PRO A 147 -17.35 -7.80 2.28
C PRO A 147 -18.21 -6.77 1.54
N ARG A 148 -17.80 -5.50 1.61
CA ARG A 148 -18.42 -4.39 0.90
C ARG A 148 -17.59 -4.04 -0.33
N TYR A 149 -18.26 -3.71 -1.43
CA TYR A 149 -17.68 -3.46 -2.76
C TYR A 149 -17.38 -1.98 -2.99
N TYR A 150 -16.19 -1.68 -3.51
CA TYR A 150 -15.73 -0.33 -3.82
C TYR A 150 -14.98 -0.33 -5.16
N PRO A 151 -15.59 0.12 -6.25
CA PRO A 151 -14.94 0.20 -7.56
C PRO A 151 -13.88 1.30 -7.58
N TRP A 152 -12.87 1.14 -8.45
CA TRP A 152 -11.82 2.12 -8.62
C TRP A 152 -11.24 2.10 -10.04
N GLU A 153 -10.71 3.25 -10.44
CA GLU A 153 -9.99 3.52 -11.68
C GLU A 153 -8.80 4.44 -11.40
N VAL A 154 -8.02 4.77 -12.44
CA VAL A 154 -6.86 5.68 -12.31
C VAL A 154 -7.28 7.01 -11.68
N GLY A 155 -6.53 7.43 -10.66
CA GLY A 155 -6.80 8.65 -9.90
C GLY A 155 -7.74 8.46 -8.70
N THR A 156 -8.39 7.30 -8.56
CA THR A 156 -9.18 6.99 -7.35
C THR A 156 -8.25 6.89 -6.13
N MET A 157 -8.70 7.44 -5.01
CA MET A 157 -8.08 7.30 -3.71
C MET A 157 -8.96 6.46 -2.78
N ILE A 158 -8.39 5.40 -2.21
CA ILE A 158 -9.06 4.49 -1.28
C ILE A 158 -8.30 4.51 0.05
N VAL A 159 -9.03 4.56 1.15
CA VAL A 159 -8.45 4.46 2.50
C VAL A 159 -9.13 3.33 3.24
N PRO A 160 -8.58 2.11 3.27
CA PRO A 160 -9.13 1.04 4.09
C PRO A 160 -9.17 1.46 5.56
N PRO A 161 -10.32 1.33 6.24
CA PRO A 161 -10.40 1.65 7.65
C PRO A 161 -9.41 0.82 8.49
N ASN A 162 -9.03 1.36 9.66
CA ASN A 162 -8.09 0.71 10.56
C ASN A 162 -8.55 -0.71 10.93
N MET A 163 -7.67 -1.69 10.72
CA MET A 163 -7.91 -3.12 10.99
C MET A 163 -9.07 -3.76 10.23
N TRP A 164 -9.63 -3.13 9.23
CA TRP A 164 -10.57 -3.80 8.34
C TRP A 164 -9.82 -4.72 7.39
N TRP A 165 -10.37 -5.88 7.13
CA TRP A 165 -9.98 -6.73 6.03
C TRP A 165 -10.16 -5.96 4.72
N HIS A 166 -9.18 -6.07 3.84
CA HIS A 166 -9.27 -5.47 2.51
C HIS A 166 -8.52 -6.31 1.47
N GLN A 167 -9.03 -6.28 0.26
CA GLN A 167 -8.53 -7.05 -0.87
C GLN A 167 -8.74 -6.25 -2.14
N HIS A 168 -7.77 -6.30 -3.07
CA HIS A 168 -7.79 -5.52 -4.31
C HIS A 168 -7.79 -6.44 -5.52
N PHE A 169 -8.70 -6.22 -6.46
CA PHE A 169 -8.97 -7.06 -7.63
C PHE A 169 -8.77 -6.26 -8.91
N ASN A 170 -7.90 -6.75 -9.81
CA ASN A 170 -7.73 -6.18 -11.15
C ASN A 170 -8.75 -6.81 -12.10
N THR A 171 -9.70 -6.03 -12.56
CA THR A 171 -10.70 -6.49 -13.54
C THR A 171 -10.55 -5.82 -14.89
N GLY A 172 -9.52 -4.98 -15.05
CA GLY A 172 -9.24 -4.30 -16.31
C GLY A 172 -8.24 -5.02 -17.21
N PRO A 173 -8.09 -4.56 -18.45
CA PRO A 173 -7.23 -5.17 -19.46
C PRO A 173 -5.74 -4.81 -19.31
N THR A 174 -5.38 -4.07 -18.27
CA THR A 174 -3.99 -3.67 -17.99
C THR A 174 -3.58 -4.04 -16.57
N PRO A 175 -2.27 -4.22 -16.27
CA PRO A 175 -1.82 -4.42 -14.91
C PRO A 175 -2.25 -3.28 -13.99
N SER A 176 -2.80 -3.61 -12.84
CA SER A 176 -3.20 -2.61 -11.84
C SER A 176 -2.05 -2.27 -10.92
N ARG A 177 -1.76 -0.98 -10.80
CA ARG A 177 -0.70 -0.43 -9.95
C ARG A 177 -1.27 0.62 -9.02
N TYR A 178 -0.87 0.58 -7.77
CA TYR A 178 -1.21 1.62 -6.80
C TYR A 178 0.01 2.09 -6.00
N LEU A 179 -0.05 3.35 -5.57
CA LEU A 179 0.84 3.98 -4.61
C LEU A 179 0.08 4.13 -3.29
N ALA A 180 0.65 3.64 -2.20
CA ALA A 180 0.05 3.74 -0.88
C ALA A 180 0.98 4.45 0.10
N PHE A 181 0.47 5.47 0.78
CA PHE A 181 1.16 6.20 1.84
C PHE A 181 0.69 5.74 3.21
N LYS A 182 1.62 5.61 4.14
CA LYS A 182 1.35 5.24 5.53
C LYS A 182 2.44 5.72 6.47
N TYR A 183 2.18 5.66 7.77
CA TYR A 183 3.21 5.92 8.77
C TYR A 183 4.28 4.84 8.77
N GLU A 184 5.55 5.25 8.97
CA GLU A 184 6.66 4.33 9.21
C GLU A 184 6.55 3.71 10.63
N GLY A 185 6.99 2.46 10.77
CA GLY A 185 7.12 1.81 12.07
C GLY A 185 5.83 1.33 12.74
N VAL A 186 4.66 1.57 12.13
CA VAL A 186 3.36 1.19 12.76
C VAL A 186 2.88 -0.23 12.43
N ALA A 187 3.56 -0.94 11.54
CA ALA A 187 3.21 -2.32 11.24
C ALA A 187 3.49 -3.23 12.44
N VAL A 188 2.46 -3.93 12.92
CA VAL A 188 2.64 -5.00 13.91
C VAL A 188 3.43 -6.13 13.27
N ARG A 189 4.50 -6.57 13.93
CA ARG A 189 5.43 -7.58 13.42
C ARG A 189 5.50 -8.78 14.36
N ASN A 190 5.85 -9.94 13.83
CA ASN A 190 6.18 -11.12 14.63
C ASN A 190 7.60 -11.00 15.22
N ALA A 191 8.03 -12.01 15.97
CA ALA A 191 9.36 -12.06 16.59
C ALA A 191 10.53 -12.05 15.58
N GLN A 192 10.28 -12.43 14.32
CA GLN A 192 11.24 -12.42 13.22
C GLN A 192 11.20 -11.10 12.43
N GLY A 193 10.43 -10.11 12.85
CA GLY A 193 10.32 -8.82 12.20
C GLY A 193 9.43 -8.79 10.95
N VAL A 194 8.70 -9.87 10.65
CA VAL A 194 7.78 -9.95 9.51
C VAL A 194 6.46 -9.26 9.86
N PRO A 195 5.90 -8.38 9.01
CA PRO A 195 4.60 -7.77 9.24
C PRO A 195 3.49 -8.82 9.33
N LYS A 196 2.62 -8.76 10.33
CA LYS A 196 1.49 -9.69 10.48
C LYS A 196 0.58 -9.75 9.26
N SER A 197 0.43 -8.65 8.54
CA SER A 197 -0.34 -8.60 7.29
C SER A 197 0.32 -9.37 6.11
N TRP A 198 1.47 -10.01 6.32
CA TRP A 198 2.16 -10.89 5.38
C TRP A 198 2.18 -12.35 5.87
N ILE A 199 1.61 -12.60 7.02
CA ILE A 199 1.57 -13.91 7.67
C ILE A 199 0.14 -14.43 7.59
N SER A 200 -0.02 -15.70 7.25
CA SER A 200 -1.30 -16.39 7.21
C SER A 200 -2.08 -16.23 8.52
N ALA A 201 -3.38 -15.97 8.42
CA ALA A 201 -4.30 -15.94 9.55
C ALA A 201 -4.36 -17.30 10.27
N ARG A 202 -4.08 -18.41 9.56
CA ARG A 202 -4.02 -19.76 10.12
C ARG A 202 -3.00 -19.91 11.24
N ILE A 203 -1.92 -19.12 11.19
CA ILE A 203 -0.82 -19.13 12.17
C ILE A 203 -0.71 -17.81 12.95
N GLY A 204 -1.81 -17.10 13.12
CA GLY A 204 -1.91 -15.89 13.94
C GLY A 204 -1.46 -14.60 13.26
N GLY A 205 -1.38 -14.59 11.92
CA GLY A 205 -1.20 -13.41 11.10
C GLY A 205 -2.50 -12.70 10.77
N ASP A 206 -2.40 -11.74 9.86
CA ASP A 206 -3.49 -10.89 9.39
C ASP A 206 -3.62 -10.94 7.85
N GLN A 207 -3.38 -12.12 7.25
CA GLN A 207 -3.55 -12.37 5.82
C GLN A 207 -4.38 -13.63 5.57
N ILE A 208 -5.41 -13.52 4.72
CA ILE A 208 -6.27 -14.63 4.30
C ILE A 208 -5.60 -15.33 3.13
N ASP A 209 -5.38 -16.62 3.24
CA ASP A 209 -4.88 -17.41 2.12
C ASP A 209 -5.99 -17.66 1.10
N TYR A 210 -5.64 -17.79 -0.18
CA TYR A 210 -6.63 -18.06 -1.23
C TYR A 210 -7.47 -19.30 -0.96
N ALA A 211 -6.89 -20.33 -0.33
CA ALA A 211 -7.62 -21.54 0.05
C ALA A 211 -8.73 -21.29 1.08
N ASP A 212 -8.64 -20.22 1.85
CA ASP A 212 -9.60 -19.85 2.91
C ASP A 212 -10.65 -18.82 2.45
N GLU A 213 -10.55 -18.37 1.21
CA GLU A 213 -11.53 -17.43 0.66
C GLU A 213 -12.87 -18.07 0.42
N SER A 214 -13.94 -17.30 0.64
CA SER A 214 -15.28 -17.75 0.31
C SER A 214 -15.46 -17.89 -1.21
N GLN A 215 -16.26 -18.86 -1.63
CA GLN A 215 -16.62 -19.03 -3.05
C GLN A 215 -17.25 -17.74 -3.62
N ALA A 216 -17.97 -16.97 -2.82
CA ALA A 216 -18.59 -15.72 -3.24
C ALA A 216 -17.56 -14.67 -3.70
N VAL A 217 -16.37 -14.60 -3.07
CA VAL A 217 -15.27 -13.71 -3.49
C VAL A 217 -14.76 -14.13 -4.87
N ARG A 218 -14.50 -15.41 -5.08
CA ARG A 218 -14.03 -15.96 -6.36
C ARG A 218 -15.03 -15.78 -7.49
N SER A 219 -16.30 -16.11 -7.24
CA SER A 219 -17.37 -15.97 -8.23
C SER A 219 -17.52 -14.51 -8.65
N ARG A 220 -17.56 -13.57 -7.69
CA ARG A 220 -17.62 -12.13 -8.01
C ARG A 220 -16.47 -11.67 -8.91
N PHE A 221 -15.26 -12.17 -8.67
CA PHE A 221 -14.10 -11.81 -9.49
C PHE A 221 -14.23 -12.37 -10.91
N THR A 222 -14.63 -13.64 -11.05
CA THR A 222 -14.86 -14.28 -12.35
C THR A 222 -15.95 -13.57 -13.13
N ASP A 223 -17.06 -13.22 -12.48
CA ASP A 223 -18.18 -12.51 -13.11
C ASP A 223 -17.71 -11.11 -13.61
N ALA A 224 -16.99 -10.36 -12.79
CA ALA A 224 -16.48 -9.04 -13.16
C ALA A 224 -15.47 -9.08 -14.33
N LEU A 225 -14.63 -10.12 -14.42
CA LEU A 225 -13.75 -10.32 -15.56
C LEU A 225 -14.55 -10.68 -16.84
N SER A 226 -15.58 -11.51 -16.69
CA SER A 226 -16.43 -11.93 -17.80
C SER A 226 -17.15 -10.74 -18.45
N GLU A 227 -17.56 -9.75 -17.65
CA GLU A 227 -18.15 -8.49 -18.14
C GLU A 227 -17.18 -7.68 -19.02
N GLN A 228 -15.87 -7.89 -18.85
CA GLN A 228 -14.79 -7.26 -19.62
C GLN A 228 -14.21 -8.20 -20.70
N GLU A 229 -14.83 -9.34 -20.96
CA GLU A 229 -14.32 -10.38 -21.87
C GLU A 229 -12.91 -10.88 -21.49
N LEU A 230 -12.58 -10.86 -20.20
CA LEU A 230 -11.30 -11.32 -19.65
C LEU A 230 -11.48 -12.64 -18.88
N VAL A 231 -10.38 -13.34 -18.67
CA VAL A 231 -10.32 -14.56 -17.86
C VAL A 231 -9.34 -14.36 -16.69
N HIS A 232 -9.58 -15.05 -15.59
CA HIS A 232 -8.64 -15.03 -14.47
C HIS A 232 -7.40 -15.90 -14.73
N ASP A 233 -6.30 -15.56 -14.06
CA ASP A 233 -5.04 -16.32 -14.02
C ASP A 233 -4.72 -16.72 -12.57
N MET A 234 -5.70 -17.29 -11.88
CA MET A 234 -5.63 -17.54 -10.45
C MET A 234 -5.46 -19.02 -10.08
N ASP A 235 -5.69 -19.98 -10.98
CA ASP A 235 -5.76 -21.40 -10.64
C ASP A 235 -4.50 -21.92 -9.93
N GLN A 236 -3.32 -21.57 -10.45
CA GLN A 236 -2.04 -21.93 -9.84
C GLN A 236 -1.83 -21.37 -8.42
N PHE A 237 -2.55 -20.32 -8.06
CA PHE A 237 -2.44 -19.67 -6.74
C PHE A 237 -3.47 -20.21 -5.76
N TYR A 238 -4.61 -20.69 -6.24
CA TYR A 238 -5.62 -21.33 -5.38
C TYR A 238 -5.12 -22.65 -4.77
N GLU A 239 -4.26 -23.36 -5.50
CA GLU A 239 -3.66 -24.62 -5.11
C GLU A 239 -2.33 -24.47 -4.35
N ALA A 240 -1.85 -23.21 -4.14
CA ALA A 240 -0.59 -22.97 -3.44
C ALA A 240 -0.63 -23.52 -2.01
N GLU A 241 0.49 -24.08 -1.58
CA GLU A 241 0.64 -24.56 -0.20
C GLU A 241 0.34 -23.43 0.81
N VAL A 242 -0.45 -23.78 1.82
CA VAL A 242 -0.76 -22.90 2.95
C VAL A 242 -0.26 -23.55 4.25
N PRO A 243 0.10 -22.76 5.27
CA PRO A 243 0.49 -23.31 6.56
C PRO A 243 -0.64 -24.15 7.16
N ASP A 244 -0.28 -25.26 7.80
CA ASP A 244 -1.21 -26.02 8.60
C ASP A 244 -1.81 -25.18 9.74
N LEU A 245 -3.05 -25.46 10.08
CA LEU A 245 -3.65 -24.86 11.27
C LEU A 245 -2.86 -25.33 12.51
N PRO A 246 -2.55 -24.43 13.44
CA PRO A 246 -1.93 -24.85 14.68
C PRO A 246 -2.83 -25.88 15.40
N PRO A 247 -2.25 -26.88 16.08
CA PRO A 247 -3.04 -27.83 16.82
C PRO A 247 -3.91 -27.09 17.85
N LYS A 248 -5.17 -27.51 17.99
CA LYS A 248 -6.06 -26.92 19.01
C LYS A 248 -5.41 -27.08 20.38
N PRO A 249 -5.43 -26.02 21.22
CA PRO A 249 -4.96 -26.15 22.60
C PRO A 249 -5.67 -27.31 23.29
N ALA A 250 -4.91 -28.15 23.97
CA ALA A 250 -5.49 -29.24 24.75
C ALA A 250 -6.48 -28.65 25.77
N GLY A 251 -7.77 -28.99 25.66
CA GLY A 251 -8.82 -28.53 26.57
C GLY A 251 -9.74 -27.41 26.04
N ALA A 252 -9.67 -27.05 24.78
CA ALA A 252 -10.66 -26.19 24.13
C ALA A 252 -11.75 -27.09 23.47
N GLU A 253 -12.77 -27.47 24.25
CA GLU A 253 -14.06 -27.94 23.75
C GLU A 253 -15.04 -26.77 23.65
#